data_a9faa40c9d9cb545e5e6221a3cd9fe90
#
_entry.id   a9faa40c9d9cb545e5e6221a3cd9fe90
#
_cell.length_a   1.000
_cell.length_b   1.000
_cell.length_c   1.000
_cell.angle_alpha   90.00
_cell.angle_beta   90.00
_cell.angle_gamma   90.00
#
_symmetry.space_group_name_H-M   'P 1'
#
loop_
_entity.id
_entity.type
_entity.pdbx_description
1 polymer ?
#
loop_
_entity_poly.entity_id
_entity_poly.type
_entity_poly.pdbx_seq_one_letter_code
_entity_poly.pdbx_strand_id
1 'polypeptide(L)'
;MDDINLKYSFIVRQEHIDRYHINEYIKNKLPNAKVFSVLNTTRGAVETCLMAESAIDPNDSVIVMDCDLEFSSKAFLENIRQILAKPVDEVNGGLLVSFESDLPKYSYAEIDANNIVRRTAEKEVISNHALCGAYFFSSGKGFLKVAHQLLDNSIPNKSEFYVSLLYNYLLKNGETVKLCLMENYYS
;
A
#
# COMPACT_ATOMS: atom_id res chain seq x y z
N MET A 1 -2.25 17.96 0.56
CA MET A 1 -3.19 16.95 1.16
C MET A 1 -4.06 17.56 2.25
N ASP A 2 -3.97 18.84 2.50
CA ASP A 2 -4.70 19.52 3.60
C ASP A 2 -6.24 19.48 3.49
N ASP A 3 -6.74 19.08 2.33
CA ASP A 3 -8.16 18.91 1.99
C ASP A 3 -8.68 17.45 2.18
N ILE A 4 -7.82 16.50 2.50
CA ILE A 4 -8.16 15.09 2.69
C ILE A 4 -8.08 14.73 4.18
N ASN A 5 -9.17 14.21 4.74
CA ASN A 5 -9.19 13.75 6.13
C ASN A 5 -8.42 12.42 6.27
N LEU A 6 -7.19 12.50 6.76
CA LEU A 6 -6.31 11.34 6.93
C LEU A 6 -6.44 10.75 8.33
N LYS A 7 -6.61 9.43 8.39
CA LYS A 7 -6.51 8.62 9.61
C LYS A 7 -5.22 7.82 9.55
N TYR A 8 -4.38 7.94 10.57
CA TYR A 8 -3.07 7.29 10.59
C TYR A 8 -3.07 6.06 11.48
N SER A 9 -2.53 4.96 10.95
CA SER A 9 -2.24 3.73 11.70
C SER A 9 -0.78 3.36 11.50
N PHE A 10 -0.04 3.25 12.60
CA PHE A 10 1.36 2.83 12.60
C PHE A 10 1.47 1.44 13.18
N ILE A 11 2.19 0.56 12.51
CA ILE A 11 2.49 -0.77 13.01
C ILE A 11 3.99 -0.81 13.30
N VAL A 12 4.35 -1.00 14.55
CA VAL A 12 5.72 -0.88 15.03
C VAL A 12 6.12 -2.16 15.78
N ARG A 13 7.43 -2.44 15.85
CA ARG A 13 7.92 -3.56 16.66
C ARG A 13 7.79 -3.23 18.14
N GLN A 14 7.37 -4.21 18.96
CA GLN A 14 7.26 -4.01 20.39
C GLN A 14 8.58 -3.56 21.01
N GLU A 15 9.70 -4.09 20.56
CA GLU A 15 11.03 -3.68 21.04
C GLU A 15 11.35 -2.20 20.79
N HIS A 16 10.76 -1.57 19.75
CA HIS A 16 10.93 -0.14 19.50
C HIS A 16 10.09 0.71 20.47
N ILE A 17 8.96 0.17 20.91
CA ILE A 17 8.17 0.79 21.99
C ILE A 17 8.98 0.74 23.28
N ASP A 18 9.47 -0.42 23.64
CA ASP A 18 10.16 -0.67 24.91
C ASP A 18 11.48 0.11 25.02
N ARG A 19 12.23 0.22 23.92
CA ARG A 19 13.57 0.87 23.92
C ARG A 19 13.52 2.37 23.60
N TYR A 20 12.62 2.79 22.70
CA TYR A 20 12.68 4.12 22.11
C TYR A 20 11.41 4.93 22.35
N HIS A 21 10.39 4.36 23.02
CA HIS A 21 9.10 5.00 23.25
C HIS A 21 8.47 5.57 21.98
N ILE A 22 8.64 4.84 20.84
CA ILE A 22 8.22 5.32 19.52
C ILE A 22 6.72 5.61 19.43
N ASN A 23 5.91 4.88 20.20
CA ASN A 23 4.47 5.11 20.32
C ASN A 23 4.15 6.50 20.92
N GLU A 24 4.90 6.95 21.90
CA GLU A 24 4.73 8.28 22.51
C GLU A 24 5.19 9.36 21.53
N TYR A 25 6.33 9.14 20.85
CA TYR A 25 6.81 10.06 19.82
C TYR A 25 5.79 10.25 18.70
N ILE A 26 5.20 9.17 18.18
CA ILE A 26 4.17 9.21 17.15
C ILE A 26 2.94 9.99 17.64
N LYS A 27 2.42 9.68 18.84
CA LYS A 27 1.24 10.33 19.40
C LYS A 27 1.47 11.81 19.71
N ASN A 28 2.68 12.21 20.09
CA ASN A 28 3.03 13.60 20.28
C ASN A 28 3.00 14.41 18.97
N LYS A 29 3.34 13.79 17.84
CA LYS A 29 3.29 14.42 16.51
C LYS A 29 1.91 14.33 15.85
N LEU A 30 1.24 13.20 16.05
CA LEU A 30 -0.06 12.87 15.47
C LEU A 30 -0.98 12.32 16.56
N PRO A 31 -1.65 13.19 17.35
CA PRO A 31 -2.41 12.78 18.55
C PRO A 31 -3.52 11.76 18.26
N ASN A 32 -4.10 11.80 17.06
CA ASN A 32 -5.18 10.89 16.64
C ASN A 32 -4.68 9.61 15.95
N ALA A 33 -3.36 9.41 15.84
CA ALA A 33 -2.79 8.21 15.24
C ALA A 33 -3.06 6.98 16.10
N LYS A 34 -3.42 5.86 15.45
CA LYS A 34 -3.45 4.55 16.09
C LYS A 34 -2.07 3.90 15.98
N VAL A 35 -1.61 3.28 17.05
CA VAL A 35 -0.33 2.56 17.07
C VAL A 35 -0.60 1.13 17.48
N PHE A 36 -0.20 0.21 16.62
CA PHE A 36 -0.26 -1.24 16.81
C PHE A 36 1.16 -1.77 16.99
N SER A 37 1.32 -2.79 17.81
CA SER A 37 2.63 -3.41 17.99
C SER A 37 2.66 -4.84 17.49
N VAL A 38 3.81 -5.26 16.98
CA VAL A 38 4.11 -6.65 16.63
C VAL A 38 5.23 -7.18 17.51
N LEU A 39 5.00 -8.35 18.11
CA LEU A 39 5.98 -9.02 18.98
C LEU A 39 7.04 -9.76 18.17
N ASN A 40 6.61 -10.44 17.11
CA ASN A 40 7.47 -11.26 16.27
C ASN A 40 7.48 -10.75 14.83
N THR A 41 8.52 -11.10 14.09
CA THR A 41 8.57 -10.84 12.65
C THR A 41 7.41 -11.56 11.95
N THR A 42 6.63 -10.82 11.19
CA THR A 42 5.54 -11.34 10.37
C THR A 42 6.11 -12.00 9.10
N ARG A 43 5.26 -12.72 8.38
CA ARG A 43 5.62 -13.33 7.09
C ARG A 43 5.71 -12.33 5.93
N GLY A 44 5.56 -11.03 6.19
CA GLY A 44 5.71 -9.95 5.21
C GLY A 44 4.77 -8.78 5.46
N ALA A 45 4.88 -7.77 4.60
CA ALA A 45 4.19 -6.49 4.78
C ALA A 45 2.67 -6.61 4.83
N VAL A 46 2.05 -7.51 4.07
CA VAL A 46 0.59 -7.72 4.10
C VAL A 46 0.12 -8.24 5.45
N GLU A 47 0.82 -9.24 6.02
CA GLU A 47 0.47 -9.75 7.35
C GLU A 47 0.67 -8.66 8.42
N THR A 48 1.71 -7.85 8.28
CA THR A 48 1.93 -6.68 9.14
C THR A 48 0.75 -5.72 9.05
N CYS A 49 0.29 -5.36 7.84
CA CYS A 49 -0.84 -4.45 7.66
C CYS A 49 -2.12 -4.96 8.32
N LEU A 50 -2.38 -6.27 8.30
CA LEU A 50 -3.55 -6.88 8.93
C LEU A 50 -3.54 -6.80 10.46
N MET A 51 -2.40 -6.53 11.10
CA MET A 51 -2.38 -6.22 12.54
C MET A 51 -3.19 -4.97 12.89
N ALA A 52 -3.41 -4.09 11.91
CA ALA A 52 -4.23 -2.89 12.04
C ALA A 52 -5.65 -3.05 11.43
N GLU A 53 -6.09 -4.27 11.09
CA GLU A 53 -7.38 -4.55 10.43
C GLU A 53 -8.56 -3.87 11.15
N SER A 54 -8.59 -3.92 12.48
CA SER A 54 -9.65 -3.29 13.30
C SER A 54 -9.73 -1.75 13.16
N ALA A 55 -8.73 -1.12 12.57
CA ALA A 55 -8.69 0.31 12.31
C ALA A 55 -9.12 0.68 10.91
N ILE A 56 -9.29 -0.28 10.02
CA ILE A 56 -9.63 -0.09 8.62
C ILE A 56 -11.16 -0.08 8.49
N ASP A 57 -11.71 1.08 8.12
CA ASP A 57 -13.12 1.17 7.75
C ASP A 57 -13.30 0.58 6.34
N PRO A 58 -14.24 -0.35 6.13
CA PRO A 58 -14.50 -0.93 4.81
C PRO A 58 -14.81 0.08 3.71
N ASN A 59 -15.36 1.24 4.07
CA ASN A 59 -15.78 2.29 3.15
C ASN A 59 -14.71 3.37 2.93
N ASP A 60 -13.69 3.45 3.78
CA ASP A 60 -12.58 4.38 3.57
C ASP A 60 -11.60 3.83 2.53
N SER A 61 -10.96 4.70 1.77
CA SER A 61 -9.78 4.31 0.98
C SER A 61 -8.59 4.04 1.89
N VAL A 62 -7.69 3.17 1.46
CA VAL A 62 -6.50 2.78 2.23
C VAL A 62 -5.24 3.14 1.45
N ILE A 63 -4.28 3.77 2.11
CA ILE A 63 -2.90 3.90 1.61
C ILE A 63 -1.99 3.09 2.53
N VAL A 64 -1.24 2.16 1.96
CA VAL A 64 -0.11 1.51 2.61
C VAL A 64 1.16 2.18 2.12
N MET A 65 2.03 2.58 3.04
CA MET A 65 3.30 3.24 2.71
C MET A 65 4.44 2.66 3.52
N ASP A 66 5.60 2.50 2.88
CA ASP A 66 6.85 2.25 3.56
C ASP A 66 7.23 3.48 4.42
N CYS A 67 7.82 3.25 5.60
CA CYS A 67 8.02 4.32 6.58
C CYS A 67 9.27 5.19 6.32
N ASP A 68 10.13 4.79 5.38
CA ASP A 68 11.38 5.44 4.98
C ASP A 68 11.31 6.06 3.58
N LEU A 69 10.10 6.41 3.14
CA LEU A 69 9.80 6.87 1.80
C LEU A 69 9.28 8.31 1.83
N GLU A 70 9.86 9.15 0.97
CA GLU A 70 9.32 10.45 0.60
C GLU A 70 9.26 10.57 -0.93
N PHE A 71 8.11 10.98 -1.46
CA PHE A 71 7.93 11.20 -2.90
C PHE A 71 6.92 12.29 -3.20
N SER A 72 6.94 12.80 -4.43
CA SER A 72 5.88 13.65 -4.96
C SER A 72 5.34 13.11 -6.28
N SER A 73 4.00 13.13 -6.42
CA SER A 73 3.30 12.77 -7.65
C SER A 73 1.98 13.52 -7.73
N LYS A 74 1.91 14.53 -8.61
CA LYS A 74 0.66 15.27 -8.88
C LYS A 74 -0.40 14.32 -9.44
N ALA A 75 -0.01 13.44 -10.37
CA ALA A 75 -0.92 12.49 -10.98
C ALA A 75 -1.55 11.55 -9.93
N PHE A 76 -0.77 11.09 -8.95
CA PHE A 76 -1.29 10.25 -7.86
C PHE A 76 -2.31 11.01 -7.02
N LEU A 77 -1.98 12.23 -6.58
CA LEU A 77 -2.88 13.05 -5.77
C LEU A 77 -4.18 13.41 -6.50
N GLU A 78 -4.10 13.78 -7.79
CA GLU A 78 -5.27 14.09 -8.63
C GLU A 78 -6.17 12.86 -8.81
N ASN A 79 -5.60 11.67 -9.06
CA ASN A 79 -6.38 10.44 -9.18
C ASN A 79 -7.05 10.07 -7.84
N ILE A 80 -6.36 10.24 -6.70
CA ILE A 80 -6.99 10.05 -5.37
C ILE A 80 -8.19 10.97 -5.22
N ARG A 81 -8.07 12.26 -5.49
CA ARG A 81 -9.19 13.22 -5.39
C ARG A 81 -10.36 12.84 -6.28
N GLN A 82 -10.08 12.38 -7.51
CA GLN A 82 -11.13 11.91 -8.43
C GLN A 82 -11.84 10.66 -7.90
N ILE A 83 -11.12 9.75 -7.24
CA ILE A 83 -11.69 8.56 -6.60
C ILE A 83 -12.55 8.97 -5.41
N LEU A 84 -12.02 9.80 -4.51
CA LEU A 84 -12.72 10.24 -3.29
C LEU A 84 -13.96 11.11 -3.58
N ALA A 85 -14.06 11.69 -4.77
CA ALA A 85 -15.24 12.44 -5.22
C ALA A 85 -16.40 11.56 -5.67
N LYS A 86 -16.20 10.25 -5.81
CA LYS A 86 -17.22 9.28 -6.25
C LYS A 86 -17.82 8.52 -5.07
N PRO A 87 -19.07 8.03 -5.18
CA PRO A 87 -19.61 7.07 -4.23
C PRO A 87 -18.73 5.81 -4.11
N VAL A 88 -18.66 5.25 -2.91
CA VAL A 88 -17.77 4.10 -2.62
C VAL A 88 -18.10 2.86 -3.46
N ASP A 89 -19.36 2.66 -3.78
CA ASP A 89 -19.86 1.57 -4.62
C ASP A 89 -19.55 1.74 -6.12
N GLU A 90 -19.18 2.95 -6.54
CA GLU A 90 -18.76 3.26 -7.91
C GLU A 90 -17.25 3.19 -8.12
N VAL A 91 -16.46 2.98 -7.05
CA VAL A 91 -15.01 2.91 -7.13
C VAL A 91 -14.52 1.50 -6.82
N ASN A 92 -13.57 1.03 -7.62
CA ASN A 92 -12.90 -0.24 -7.40
C ASN A 92 -11.43 -0.17 -7.82
N GLY A 93 -10.62 -1.11 -7.30
CA GLY A 93 -9.22 -1.24 -7.66
C GLY A 93 -8.31 -0.31 -6.85
N GLY A 94 -7.32 0.27 -7.51
CA GLY A 94 -6.31 1.06 -6.81
C GLY A 94 -5.36 1.83 -7.71
N LEU A 95 -4.40 2.49 -7.06
CA LEU A 95 -3.34 3.24 -7.73
C LEU A 95 -1.98 2.75 -7.24
N LEU A 96 -1.04 2.70 -8.16
CA LEU A 96 0.38 2.46 -7.90
C LEU A 96 1.19 3.69 -8.29
N VAL A 97 2.29 3.92 -7.59
CA VAL A 97 3.24 4.98 -7.92
C VAL A 97 4.55 4.35 -8.34
N SER A 98 5.12 4.81 -9.44
CA SER A 98 6.35 4.24 -9.99
C SER A 98 7.38 5.29 -10.39
N PHE A 99 8.62 4.81 -10.47
CA PHE A 99 9.78 5.49 -11.03
C PHE A 99 10.50 4.56 -12.00
N GLU A 100 11.40 5.11 -12.81
CA GLU A 100 12.18 4.30 -13.74
C GLU A 100 13.33 3.59 -13.02
N SER A 101 13.41 2.27 -13.17
CA SER A 101 14.52 1.44 -12.70
C SER A 101 14.54 0.10 -13.42
N ASP A 102 15.72 -0.54 -13.43
CA ASP A 102 15.96 -1.90 -13.90
C ASP A 102 16.62 -2.79 -12.81
N LEU A 103 16.66 -2.30 -11.56
CA LEU A 103 17.30 -3.01 -10.44
C LEU A 103 16.37 -4.06 -9.84
N PRO A 104 16.75 -5.35 -9.78
CA PRO A 104 15.87 -6.43 -9.34
C PRO A 104 15.56 -6.44 -7.83
N LYS A 105 15.85 -5.35 -7.12
CA LYS A 105 15.51 -5.20 -5.70
C LYS A 105 14.11 -4.62 -5.46
N TYR A 106 13.47 -4.08 -6.51
CA TYR A 106 12.16 -3.44 -6.42
C TYR A 106 11.03 -4.36 -6.88
N SER A 107 9.80 -4.00 -6.51
CA SER A 107 8.60 -4.50 -7.18
C SER A 107 8.40 -3.74 -8.50
N TYR A 108 7.74 -4.37 -9.45
CA TYR A 108 7.51 -3.80 -10.78
C TYR A 108 6.04 -3.93 -11.19
N ALA A 109 5.59 -3.02 -12.08
CA ALA A 109 4.29 -3.10 -12.72
C ALA A 109 4.43 -3.08 -14.24
N GLU A 110 3.78 -4.02 -14.92
CA GLU A 110 3.57 -3.99 -16.37
C GLU A 110 2.26 -3.26 -16.67
N ILE A 111 2.29 -2.32 -17.62
CA ILE A 111 1.15 -1.46 -17.97
C ILE A 111 0.83 -1.53 -19.47
N ASP A 112 -0.40 -1.13 -19.81
CA ASP A 112 -0.79 -0.85 -21.19
C ASP A 112 -0.57 0.62 -21.57
N ALA A 113 -0.92 0.97 -22.83
CA ALA A 113 -0.78 2.33 -23.37
C ALA A 113 -1.61 3.40 -22.62
N ASN A 114 -2.57 2.99 -21.78
CA ASN A 114 -3.41 3.88 -20.97
C ASN A 114 -2.96 3.97 -19.51
N ASN A 115 -1.75 3.48 -19.19
CA ASN A 115 -1.22 3.36 -17.82
C ASN A 115 -2.06 2.44 -16.92
N ILE A 116 -2.80 1.49 -17.49
CA ILE A 116 -3.53 0.48 -16.73
C ILE A 116 -2.60 -0.70 -16.47
N VAL A 117 -2.49 -1.06 -15.20
CA VAL A 117 -1.64 -2.17 -14.74
C VAL A 117 -2.22 -3.50 -15.24
N ARG A 118 -1.37 -4.35 -15.79
CA ARG A 118 -1.71 -5.70 -16.26
C ARG A 118 -1.24 -6.77 -15.31
N ARG A 119 -0.11 -6.57 -14.67
CA ARG A 119 0.40 -7.40 -13.58
C ARG A 119 1.46 -6.67 -12.76
N THR A 120 1.69 -7.16 -11.56
CA THR A 120 2.84 -6.78 -10.72
C THR A 120 3.72 -7.98 -10.45
N ALA A 121 5.01 -7.74 -10.23
CA ALA A 121 5.96 -8.75 -9.79
C ALA A 121 6.89 -8.19 -8.73
N GLU A 122 7.31 -9.04 -7.80
CA GLU A 122 8.22 -8.70 -6.73
C GLU A 122 9.63 -9.19 -7.05
N LYS A 123 10.62 -8.29 -6.99
CA LYS A 123 12.05 -8.59 -7.25
C LYS A 123 12.31 -9.24 -8.62
N GLU A 124 11.43 -8.99 -9.56
CA GLU A 124 11.52 -9.44 -10.95
C GLU A 124 11.27 -8.24 -11.87
N VAL A 125 12.25 -7.92 -12.72
CA VAL A 125 12.18 -6.79 -13.65
C VAL A 125 11.32 -7.19 -14.85
N ILE A 126 10.03 -6.86 -14.79
CA ILE A 126 9.04 -7.15 -15.85
C ILE A 126 8.77 -5.94 -16.75
N SER A 127 9.30 -4.78 -16.38
CA SER A 127 9.15 -3.51 -17.08
C SER A 127 10.22 -2.53 -16.55
N ASN A 128 10.20 -1.27 -16.97
CA ASN A 128 10.97 -0.19 -16.35
C ASN A 128 10.21 0.59 -15.25
N HIS A 129 9.00 0.15 -14.88
CA HIS A 129 8.16 0.79 -13.87
C HIS A 129 8.35 0.14 -12.50
N ALA A 130 9.41 0.54 -11.79
CA ALA A 130 9.63 0.14 -10.41
C ALA A 130 8.64 0.85 -9.47
N LEU A 131 8.08 0.12 -8.49
CA LEU A 131 7.13 0.66 -7.53
C LEU A 131 7.86 1.34 -6.36
N CYS A 132 7.34 2.49 -5.92
CA CYS A 132 8.03 3.30 -4.91
C CYS A 132 7.74 2.90 -3.46
N GLY A 133 6.85 1.94 -3.19
CA GLY A 133 6.46 1.57 -1.82
C GLY A 133 5.24 2.34 -1.29
N ALA A 134 4.49 3.01 -2.17
CA ALA A 134 3.21 3.64 -1.86
C ALA A 134 2.08 2.97 -2.66
N TYR A 135 1.06 2.47 -1.97
CA TYR A 135 0.03 1.58 -2.46
C TYR A 135 -1.35 2.09 -2.07
N PHE A 136 -2.18 2.53 -3.03
CA PHE A 136 -3.52 3.02 -2.76
C PHE A 136 -4.57 1.99 -3.19
N PHE A 137 -5.52 1.71 -2.29
CA PHE A 137 -6.70 0.89 -2.50
C PHE A 137 -7.94 1.77 -2.38
N SER A 138 -8.85 1.67 -3.34
CA SER A 138 -10.04 2.53 -3.38
C SER A 138 -11.01 2.29 -2.21
N SER A 139 -10.96 1.12 -1.55
CA SER A 139 -11.75 0.83 -0.36
C SER A 139 -11.03 -0.11 0.60
N GLY A 140 -11.28 0.04 1.90
CA GLY A 140 -10.81 -0.87 2.93
C GLY A 140 -11.36 -2.29 2.74
N LYS A 141 -12.62 -2.41 2.30
CA LYS A 141 -13.21 -3.71 1.95
C LYS A 141 -12.42 -4.43 0.85
N GLY A 142 -12.04 -3.71 -0.21
CA GLY A 142 -11.24 -4.24 -1.31
C GLY A 142 -9.86 -4.68 -0.83
N PHE A 143 -9.17 -3.81 -0.07
CA PHE A 143 -7.87 -4.13 0.53
C PHE A 143 -7.92 -5.39 1.40
N LEU A 144 -8.83 -5.46 2.37
CA LEU A 144 -8.96 -6.59 3.28
C LEU A 144 -9.26 -7.90 2.52
N LYS A 145 -10.18 -7.84 1.55
CA LYS A 145 -10.50 -9.00 0.71
C LYS A 145 -9.26 -9.58 0.02
N VAL A 146 -8.47 -8.75 -0.66
CA VAL A 146 -7.29 -9.26 -1.40
C VAL A 146 -6.13 -9.63 -0.46
N ALA A 147 -6.02 -8.97 0.70
CA ALA A 147 -5.03 -9.33 1.72
C ALA A 147 -5.30 -10.73 2.28
N HIS A 148 -6.54 -11.03 2.67
CA HIS A 148 -6.93 -12.37 3.11
C HIS A 148 -6.80 -13.40 1.97
N GLN A 149 -7.21 -13.08 0.73
CA GLN A 149 -7.02 -13.97 -0.41
C GLN A 149 -5.55 -14.35 -0.63
N LEU A 150 -4.61 -13.42 -0.49
CA LEU A 150 -3.19 -13.71 -0.62
C LEU A 150 -2.71 -14.67 0.48
N LEU A 151 -3.11 -14.44 1.74
CA LEU A 151 -2.71 -15.28 2.87
C LEU A 151 -3.29 -16.69 2.77
N ASP A 152 -4.57 -16.81 2.40
CA ASP A 152 -5.27 -18.10 2.29
C ASP A 152 -4.73 -18.98 1.15
N ASN A 153 -4.31 -18.34 0.04
CA ASN A 153 -3.74 -19.04 -1.12
C ASN A 153 -2.22 -19.27 -1.00
N SER A 154 -1.62 -18.93 0.13
CA SER A 154 -0.19 -19.07 0.34
C SER A 154 0.22 -20.52 0.54
N ILE A 155 1.34 -20.90 -0.10
CA ILE A 155 2.00 -22.19 0.16
C ILE A 155 2.83 -22.02 1.44
N PRO A 156 2.68 -22.87 2.47
CA PRO A 156 3.48 -22.81 3.68
C PRO A 156 4.98 -22.76 3.35
N ASN A 157 5.70 -21.83 3.97
CA ASN A 157 7.16 -21.62 3.86
C ASN A 157 7.68 -21.11 2.51
N LYS A 158 6.88 -20.48 1.66
CA LYS A 158 7.35 -20.18 0.29
C LYS A 158 7.53 -18.75 -0.14
N SER A 159 7.04 -17.72 0.55
CA SER A 159 7.32 -16.32 0.14
C SER A 159 6.91 -15.30 1.19
N GLU A 160 7.59 -14.17 1.18
CA GLU A 160 7.13 -12.97 1.88
C GLU A 160 5.86 -12.43 1.21
N PHE A 161 4.94 -11.93 2.04
CA PHE A 161 3.68 -11.36 1.58
C PHE A 161 3.84 -9.87 1.30
N TYR A 162 4.23 -9.53 0.07
CA TYR A 162 4.44 -8.15 -0.37
C TYR A 162 3.13 -7.48 -0.78
N VAL A 163 2.99 -6.19 -0.47
CA VAL A 163 1.79 -5.41 -0.80
C VAL A 163 1.59 -5.28 -2.32
N SER A 164 2.68 -5.21 -3.08
CA SER A 164 2.65 -5.19 -4.56
C SER A 164 1.85 -6.34 -5.16
N LEU A 165 1.90 -7.53 -4.55
CA LEU A 165 1.22 -8.74 -5.05
C LEU A 165 -0.31 -8.69 -4.87
N LEU A 166 -0.83 -7.87 -3.96
CA LEU A 166 -2.27 -7.69 -3.77
C LEU A 166 -2.96 -7.17 -5.03
N TYR A 167 -2.24 -6.39 -5.83
CA TYR A 167 -2.77 -5.83 -7.07
C TYR A 167 -3.08 -6.90 -8.12
N ASN A 168 -2.34 -8.00 -8.15
CA ASN A 168 -2.68 -9.14 -9.00
C ASN A 168 -4.03 -9.78 -8.61
N TYR A 169 -4.40 -9.74 -7.32
CA TYR A 169 -5.72 -10.21 -6.87
C TYR A 169 -6.83 -9.23 -7.23
N LEU A 170 -6.58 -7.89 -7.14
CA LEU A 170 -7.52 -6.89 -7.64
C LEU A 170 -7.82 -7.12 -9.13
N LEU A 171 -6.76 -7.28 -9.95
CA LEU A 171 -6.88 -7.54 -11.39
C LEU A 171 -7.65 -8.84 -11.67
N LYS A 172 -7.39 -9.92 -10.95
CA LYS A 172 -8.14 -11.19 -11.06
C LYS A 172 -9.61 -11.05 -10.69
N ASN A 173 -9.93 -10.14 -9.76
CA ASN A 173 -11.30 -9.83 -9.38
C ASN A 173 -12.00 -8.88 -10.38
N GLY A 174 -11.36 -8.50 -11.50
CA GLY A 174 -11.91 -7.59 -12.52
C GLY A 174 -11.82 -6.12 -12.15
N GLU A 175 -11.03 -5.76 -11.13
CA GLU A 175 -10.84 -4.39 -10.68
C GLU A 175 -9.76 -3.68 -11.51
N THR A 176 -9.85 -2.36 -11.62
CA THR A 176 -8.90 -1.56 -12.41
C THR A 176 -7.81 -0.96 -11.53
N VAL A 177 -6.58 -1.12 -11.94
CA VAL A 177 -5.41 -0.52 -11.28
C VAL A 177 -4.70 0.41 -12.25
N LYS A 178 -4.46 1.66 -11.82
CA LYS A 178 -3.78 2.67 -12.64
C LYS A 178 -2.40 2.98 -12.07
N LEU A 179 -1.42 3.12 -12.96
CA LEU A 179 -0.08 3.56 -12.60
C LEU A 179 0.04 5.08 -12.69
N CYS A 180 0.64 5.69 -11.68
CA CYS A 180 0.99 7.09 -11.63
C CYS A 180 2.53 7.22 -11.59
N LEU A 181 3.08 8.07 -12.44
CA LEU A 181 4.52 8.38 -12.37
C LEU A 181 4.79 9.37 -11.24
N MET A 182 5.90 9.19 -10.55
CA MET A 182 6.38 10.18 -9.61
C MET A 182 7.21 11.25 -10.30
N GLU A 183 7.29 12.42 -9.67
CA GLU A 183 8.09 13.56 -10.16
C GLU A 183 9.44 13.60 -9.44
N ASN A 184 9.46 13.33 -8.12
CA ASN A 184 10.65 13.30 -7.30
C ASN A 184 10.60 12.12 -6.32
N TYR A 185 11.75 11.49 -6.11
CA TYR A 185 11.93 10.37 -5.19
C TYR A 185 13.13 10.61 -4.28
N TYR A 186 12.92 10.43 -3.00
CA TYR A 186 13.95 10.48 -1.98
C TYR A 186 13.80 9.23 -1.08
N SER A 187 14.81 8.38 -1.05
CA SER A 187 14.89 7.19 -0.19
C SER A 187 16.24 7.11 0.48
#